data_3ee2fd07efd046aece5d4f2507dbc961
#
_entry.id   3ee2fd07efd046aece5d4f2507dbc961
#
_cell.length_a   1.000
_cell.length_b   1.000
_cell.length_c   1.000
_cell.angle_alpha   90.00
_cell.angle_beta   90.00
_cell.angle_gamma   90.00
#
_symmetry.space_group_name_H-M   'P 1'
#
loop_
_entity.id
_entity.type
_entity.pdbx_description
1 polymer ?
#
loop_
_entity_poly.entity_id
_entity_poly.type
_entity_poly.pdbx_seq_one_letter_code
_entity_poly.pdbx_strand_id
1 'polypeptide(L)'
;MRKIKFISILLVLSMLLTVPAFAFSLDFTDVPENAVYAESVSYLADAGILRGTASGRFSPNEKITVGQWAAMLCRALDEKPEGASWQEVSTSAVQTAARKAWLQPTAIGDETGFICRGELYLSAFAAMKIPLYDATLYGLDWLPDSENALRVGKAFGLCAENKTAAELVTRAEAAQLLHAVLTRNLTVTPPDTPVTIENRMQCSANKFLLEVRKVPQPILDAFNENGWTYVIDGNYTANLGQQLGVNCIGATVFSENRIYVSESGATLHEFGHFYDSLLGFPEEHDRLYELEAANAPMSEHAKSSSLEYFAEFFAYWCSGNTRTLTLLKELTPETYAYFEALSSRNFSVE
;
A
#
# COMPACT_ATOMS: atom_id res chain seq x y z
N MET A 1 -32.74 -50.81 -48.38
CA MET A 1 -31.83 -49.86 -47.77
C MET A 1 -32.37 -49.45 -46.41
N ARG A 2 -31.82 -50.01 -45.35
CA ARG A 2 -32.25 -49.78 -43.93
C ARG A 2 -31.45 -48.61 -43.37
N LYS A 3 -32.15 -47.56 -42.95
CA LYS A 3 -31.55 -46.45 -42.19
C LYS A 3 -31.38 -46.83 -40.73
N ILE A 4 -30.16 -46.96 -40.29
CA ILE A 4 -29.78 -47.16 -38.88
C ILE A 4 -29.81 -45.77 -38.20
N LYS A 5 -30.68 -45.62 -37.21
CA LYS A 5 -30.72 -44.47 -36.32
C LYS A 5 -29.72 -44.70 -35.20
N PHE A 6 -28.67 -43.86 -35.14
CA PHE A 6 -27.78 -43.81 -33.96
C PHE A 6 -28.47 -43.04 -32.85
N ILE A 7 -28.80 -43.70 -31.77
CA ILE A 7 -29.24 -43.11 -30.53
C ILE A 7 -27.97 -42.88 -29.70
N SER A 8 -27.53 -41.64 -29.56
CA SER A 8 -26.47 -41.27 -28.67
C SER A 8 -27.02 -41.21 -27.26
N ILE A 9 -26.67 -42.20 -26.43
CA ILE A 9 -26.91 -42.17 -24.99
C ILE A 9 -25.84 -41.28 -24.37
N LEU A 10 -26.24 -40.06 -23.95
CA LEU A 10 -25.41 -39.14 -23.19
C LEU A 10 -25.42 -39.61 -21.74
N LEU A 11 -24.41 -40.37 -21.35
CA LEU A 11 -24.19 -40.76 -19.96
C LEU A 11 -23.60 -39.56 -19.21
N VAL A 12 -24.45 -38.83 -18.49
CA VAL A 12 -24.01 -37.77 -17.57
C VAL A 12 -23.48 -38.50 -16.33
N LEU A 13 -22.15 -38.69 -16.30
CA LEU A 13 -21.46 -39.18 -15.12
C LEU A 13 -21.34 -37.98 -14.16
N SER A 14 -22.31 -37.85 -13.25
CA SER A 14 -22.22 -36.99 -12.09
C SER A 14 -21.12 -37.53 -11.17
N MET A 15 -19.87 -37.10 -11.38
CA MET A 15 -18.85 -37.22 -10.35
C MET A 15 -19.27 -36.31 -9.19
N LEU A 16 -19.90 -36.92 -8.21
CA LEU A 16 -19.92 -36.43 -6.85
C LEU A 16 -18.46 -36.34 -6.42
N LEU A 17 -17.89 -35.13 -6.55
CA LEU A 17 -16.68 -34.77 -5.82
C LEU A 17 -17.06 -34.81 -4.34
N THR A 18 -16.97 -35.96 -3.74
CA THR A 18 -16.83 -36.08 -2.29
C THR A 18 -15.48 -35.40 -1.99
N VAL A 19 -15.51 -34.11 -1.65
CA VAL A 19 -14.42 -33.50 -0.93
C VAL A 19 -14.21 -34.40 0.29
N PRO A 20 -13.04 -35.05 0.47
CA PRO A 20 -12.81 -35.78 1.69
C PRO A 20 -13.00 -34.79 2.81
N ALA A 21 -13.98 -34.98 3.66
CA ALA A 21 -14.03 -34.37 4.96
C ALA A 21 -12.75 -34.86 5.66
N PHE A 22 -11.70 -34.06 5.64
CA PHE A 22 -10.58 -34.29 6.51
C PHE A 22 -11.16 -34.25 7.91
N ALA A 23 -11.27 -35.41 8.54
CA ALA A 23 -11.53 -35.52 9.96
C ALA A 23 -10.29 -34.95 10.63
N PHE A 24 -10.33 -33.66 10.95
CA PHE A 24 -9.28 -33.00 11.73
C PHE A 24 -9.26 -33.71 13.09
N SER A 25 -8.18 -34.36 13.39
CA SER A 25 -7.95 -34.89 14.74
C SER A 25 -7.57 -33.69 15.61
N LEU A 26 -8.56 -33.13 16.29
CA LEU A 26 -8.28 -32.10 17.29
C LEU A 26 -7.53 -32.76 18.45
N ASP A 27 -6.23 -32.49 18.54
CA ASP A 27 -5.39 -32.97 19.66
C ASP A 27 -5.72 -32.32 21.00
N PHE A 28 -6.71 -31.41 21.02
CA PHE A 28 -7.08 -30.60 22.19
C PHE A 28 -8.47 -30.99 22.71
N THR A 29 -8.51 -31.51 23.94
CA THR A 29 -9.75 -31.96 24.59
C THR A 29 -10.70 -30.81 24.97
N ASP A 30 -10.23 -29.57 24.97
CA ASP A 30 -10.99 -28.38 25.32
C ASP A 30 -11.37 -27.53 24.07
N VAL A 31 -11.26 -28.10 22.89
CA VAL A 31 -11.73 -27.50 21.62
C VAL A 31 -12.87 -28.35 21.07
N PRO A 32 -14.14 -27.97 21.29
CA PRO A 32 -15.27 -28.68 20.70
C PRO A 32 -15.23 -28.61 19.17
N GLU A 33 -15.55 -29.74 18.48
CA GLU A 33 -15.54 -29.81 17.02
C GLU A 33 -16.46 -28.75 16.34
N ASN A 34 -17.55 -28.39 17.01
CA ASN A 34 -18.51 -27.39 16.52
C ASN A 34 -18.18 -25.96 16.95
N ALA A 35 -17.05 -25.72 17.62
CA ALA A 35 -16.64 -24.37 17.98
C ALA A 35 -16.26 -23.59 16.72
N VAL A 36 -16.64 -22.31 16.64
CA VAL A 36 -16.36 -21.42 15.50
C VAL A 36 -14.85 -21.22 15.21
N TYR A 37 -14.00 -21.56 16.16
CA TYR A 37 -12.55 -21.51 16.07
C TYR A 37 -11.88 -22.87 15.85
N ALA A 38 -12.66 -23.97 15.82
CA ALA A 38 -12.11 -25.34 15.77
C ALA A 38 -11.25 -25.57 14.50
N GLU A 39 -11.75 -25.17 13.34
CA GLU A 39 -11.01 -25.25 12.08
C GLU A 39 -9.68 -24.47 12.13
N SER A 40 -9.71 -23.25 12.67
CA SER A 40 -8.51 -22.41 12.78
C SER A 40 -7.47 -23.02 13.72
N VAL A 41 -7.91 -23.59 14.84
CA VAL A 41 -7.04 -24.25 15.81
C VAL A 41 -6.41 -25.50 15.20
N SER A 42 -7.21 -26.36 14.54
CA SER A 42 -6.72 -27.56 13.89
C SER A 42 -5.70 -27.23 12.79
N TYR A 43 -6.03 -26.31 11.86
CA TYR A 43 -5.14 -25.88 10.80
C TYR A 43 -3.76 -25.42 11.32
N LEU A 44 -3.77 -24.55 12.33
CA LEU A 44 -2.54 -24.01 12.89
C LEU A 44 -1.76 -25.04 13.72
N ALA A 45 -2.43 -26.00 14.36
CA ALA A 45 -1.79 -27.09 15.08
C ALA A 45 -1.12 -28.07 14.12
N ASP A 46 -1.82 -28.48 13.06
CA ASP A 46 -1.30 -29.38 12.02
C ASP A 46 -0.09 -28.77 11.30
N ALA A 47 -0.10 -27.44 11.08
CA ALA A 47 1.04 -26.70 10.55
C ALA A 47 2.19 -26.48 11.56
N GLY A 48 2.04 -26.93 12.83
CA GLY A 48 3.06 -26.73 13.87
C GLY A 48 3.20 -25.28 14.37
N ILE A 49 2.30 -24.39 13.95
CA ILE A 49 2.28 -22.96 14.30
C ILE A 49 1.78 -22.78 15.73
N LEU A 50 0.67 -23.44 16.04
CA LEU A 50 0.01 -23.37 17.34
C LEU A 50 0.41 -24.54 18.22
N ARG A 51 0.64 -24.25 19.51
CA ARG A 51 0.89 -25.27 20.54
C ARG A 51 -0.06 -25.07 21.70
N GLY A 52 -0.38 -26.17 22.40
CA GLY A 52 -1.18 -26.14 23.61
C GLY A 52 -0.47 -25.44 24.79
N THR A 53 -1.26 -25.07 25.80
CA THR A 53 -0.78 -24.53 27.08
C THR A 53 -0.36 -25.61 28.06
N ALA A 54 -0.96 -26.80 27.92
CA ALA A 54 -0.65 -28.01 28.65
C ALA A 54 -0.91 -29.25 27.78
N SER A 55 -0.57 -30.45 28.25
CA SER A 55 -0.84 -31.67 27.52
C SER A 55 -2.33 -31.81 27.16
N GLY A 56 -2.64 -31.87 25.86
CA GLY A 56 -3.99 -32.02 25.35
C GLY A 56 -4.93 -30.83 25.59
N ARG A 57 -4.41 -29.63 25.89
CA ARG A 57 -5.23 -28.44 26.11
C ARG A 57 -4.75 -27.25 25.29
N PHE A 58 -5.68 -26.55 24.64
CA PHE A 58 -5.45 -25.32 23.92
C PHE A 58 -5.73 -24.07 24.75
N SER A 59 -6.68 -24.13 25.67
CA SER A 59 -7.16 -23.02 26.51
C SER A 59 -7.77 -21.86 25.68
N PRO A 60 -8.83 -22.09 24.90
CA PRO A 60 -9.34 -21.13 23.91
C PRO A 60 -9.79 -19.79 24.50
N ASN A 61 -10.29 -19.79 25.75
CA ASN A 61 -10.85 -18.63 26.42
C ASN A 61 -9.80 -17.83 27.22
N GLU A 62 -8.59 -18.37 27.41
CA GLU A 62 -7.52 -17.64 28.06
C GLU A 62 -7.04 -16.48 27.20
N LYS A 63 -6.61 -15.38 27.84
CA LYS A 63 -6.00 -14.25 27.14
C LYS A 63 -4.64 -14.67 26.59
N ILE A 64 -4.35 -14.27 25.35
CA ILE A 64 -3.06 -14.56 24.72
C ILE A 64 -2.01 -13.54 25.18
N THR A 65 -0.81 -14.02 25.50
CA THR A 65 0.30 -13.13 25.84
C THR A 65 1.06 -12.67 24.58
N VAL A 66 1.80 -11.56 24.73
CA VAL A 66 2.68 -11.04 23.68
C VAL A 66 3.67 -12.11 23.20
N GLY A 67 4.30 -12.85 24.13
CA GLY A 67 5.24 -13.93 23.79
C GLY A 67 4.58 -15.10 23.07
N GLN A 68 3.35 -15.49 23.45
CA GLN A 68 2.61 -16.54 22.76
C GLN A 68 2.27 -16.13 21.33
N TRP A 69 1.80 -14.90 21.14
CA TRP A 69 1.48 -14.36 19.83
C TRP A 69 2.71 -14.25 18.92
N ALA A 70 3.80 -13.67 19.44
CA ALA A 70 5.07 -13.57 18.72
C ALA A 70 5.58 -14.93 18.27
N ALA A 71 5.49 -15.94 19.12
CA ALA A 71 5.90 -17.30 18.77
C ALA A 71 5.03 -17.94 17.68
N MET A 72 3.72 -17.63 17.66
CA MET A 72 2.83 -18.06 16.57
C MET A 72 3.19 -17.36 15.26
N LEU A 73 3.40 -16.04 15.26
CA LEU A 73 3.83 -15.29 14.07
C LEU A 73 5.17 -15.81 13.51
N CYS A 74 6.15 -16.01 14.37
CA CYS A 74 7.45 -16.55 13.98
C CYS A 74 7.29 -17.90 13.25
N ARG A 75 6.56 -18.84 13.84
CA ARG A 75 6.35 -20.16 13.23
C ARG A 75 5.56 -20.08 11.93
N ALA A 76 4.58 -19.21 11.84
CA ALA A 76 3.78 -18.99 10.63
C ALA A 76 4.63 -18.48 9.45
N LEU A 77 5.75 -17.83 9.73
CA LEU A 77 6.64 -17.21 8.75
C LEU A 77 8.02 -17.90 8.68
N ASP A 78 8.10 -19.16 9.09
CA ASP A 78 9.30 -20.01 9.08
C ASP A 78 10.48 -19.45 9.90
N GLU A 79 10.22 -18.49 10.80
CA GLU A 79 11.20 -18.04 11.79
C GLU A 79 11.22 -19.03 12.95
N LYS A 80 12.42 -19.36 13.43
CA LYS A 80 12.62 -20.36 14.48
C LYS A 80 13.09 -19.70 15.76
N PRO A 81 12.18 -19.28 16.66
CA PRO A 81 12.59 -18.74 17.94
C PRO A 81 13.30 -19.84 18.74
N GLU A 82 14.48 -19.53 19.25
CA GLU A 82 15.36 -20.47 19.94
C GLU A 82 15.19 -20.34 21.47
N GLY A 83 15.43 -21.46 22.18
CA GLY A 83 15.44 -21.51 23.63
C GLY A 83 15.22 -22.92 24.16
N ALA A 84 15.81 -23.22 25.33
CA ALA A 84 15.65 -24.49 26.03
C ALA A 84 14.39 -24.49 26.93
N SER A 85 13.86 -23.32 27.23
CA SER A 85 12.66 -23.09 28.04
C SER A 85 11.63 -22.25 27.30
N TRP A 86 10.38 -22.28 27.76
CA TRP A 86 9.35 -21.40 27.20
C TRP A 86 9.71 -19.92 27.36
N GLN A 87 10.30 -19.52 28.47
CA GLN A 87 10.75 -18.14 28.69
C GLN A 87 11.73 -17.71 27.62
N GLU A 88 12.75 -18.50 27.32
CA GLU A 88 13.73 -18.18 26.28
C GLU A 88 13.10 -18.14 24.89
N VAL A 89 12.25 -19.11 24.56
CA VAL A 89 11.53 -19.14 23.27
C VAL A 89 10.65 -17.91 23.10
N SER A 90 9.91 -17.49 24.15
CA SER A 90 9.04 -16.32 24.08
C SER A 90 9.84 -15.02 23.93
N THR A 91 10.93 -14.87 24.66
CA THR A 91 11.85 -13.72 24.54
C THR A 91 12.47 -13.66 23.14
N SER A 92 13.00 -14.78 22.64
CA SER A 92 13.55 -14.87 21.27
C SER A 92 12.50 -14.54 20.20
N ALA A 93 11.27 -14.99 20.37
CA ALA A 93 10.17 -14.70 19.44
C ALA A 93 9.81 -13.20 19.43
N VAL A 94 9.69 -12.56 20.59
CA VAL A 94 9.38 -11.12 20.70
C VAL A 94 10.50 -10.28 20.12
N GLN A 95 11.76 -10.60 20.41
CA GLN A 95 12.92 -9.93 19.82
C GLN A 95 12.95 -10.07 18.28
N THR A 96 12.62 -11.25 17.78
CA THR A 96 12.55 -11.50 16.32
C THR A 96 11.43 -10.70 15.69
N ALA A 97 10.23 -10.72 16.25
CA ALA A 97 9.08 -9.97 15.76
C ALA A 97 9.32 -8.44 15.80
N ALA A 98 9.96 -7.93 16.85
CA ALA A 98 10.33 -6.51 16.95
C ALA A 98 11.40 -6.13 15.91
N ARG A 99 12.44 -6.93 15.73
CA ARG A 99 13.47 -6.72 14.71
C ARG A 99 12.94 -6.74 13.29
N LYS A 100 11.89 -7.54 13.04
CA LYS A 100 11.16 -7.62 11.76
C LYS A 100 10.10 -6.51 11.62
N ALA A 101 9.96 -5.63 12.59
CA ALA A 101 8.92 -4.61 12.68
C ALA A 101 7.47 -5.16 12.62
N TRP A 102 7.25 -6.40 13.08
CA TRP A 102 5.92 -6.97 13.28
C TRP A 102 5.31 -6.53 14.61
N LEU A 103 6.13 -6.41 15.63
CA LEU A 103 5.75 -5.83 16.93
C LEU A 103 6.53 -4.55 17.20
N GLN A 104 5.96 -3.66 18.00
CA GLN A 104 6.66 -2.46 18.45
C GLN A 104 7.85 -2.86 19.34
N PRO A 105 8.96 -2.09 19.33
CA PRO A 105 10.11 -2.35 20.20
C PRO A 105 9.77 -2.38 21.70
N THR A 106 8.71 -1.69 22.11
CA THR A 106 8.19 -1.67 23.49
C THR A 106 7.65 -3.02 23.97
N ALA A 107 7.41 -3.98 23.05
CA ALA A 107 7.02 -5.34 23.40
C ALA A 107 8.18 -6.16 23.99
N ILE A 108 9.44 -5.73 23.80
CA ILE A 108 10.62 -6.41 24.35
C ILE A 108 10.64 -6.20 25.87
N GLY A 109 10.63 -7.31 26.60
CA GLY A 109 10.55 -7.32 28.08
C GLY A 109 9.12 -7.46 28.62
N ASP A 110 8.09 -7.46 27.75
CA ASP A 110 6.68 -7.66 28.12
C ASP A 110 6.10 -8.98 27.58
N GLU A 111 6.92 -10.03 27.48
CA GLU A 111 6.54 -11.32 26.91
C GLU A 111 5.35 -11.98 27.63
N THR A 112 5.17 -11.67 28.93
CA THR A 112 4.09 -12.21 29.76
C THR A 112 2.85 -11.32 29.79
N GLY A 113 2.95 -10.08 29.31
CA GLY A 113 1.82 -9.16 29.15
C GLY A 113 0.81 -9.67 28.14
N PHE A 114 -0.45 -9.27 28.28
CA PHE A 114 -1.50 -9.63 27.34
C PHE A 114 -1.55 -8.64 26.18
N ILE A 115 -1.72 -9.14 24.95
CA ILE A 115 -1.85 -8.29 23.78
C ILE A 115 -3.29 -7.79 23.60
N CYS A 116 -3.47 -6.52 23.27
CA CYS A 116 -4.76 -5.98 22.91
C CYS A 116 -5.11 -6.27 21.44
N ARG A 117 -6.41 -6.15 21.10
CA ARG A 117 -6.92 -6.49 19.76
C ARG A 117 -6.27 -5.65 18.67
N GLY A 118 -6.15 -4.34 18.87
CA GLY A 118 -5.54 -3.45 17.88
C GLY A 118 -4.08 -3.81 17.57
N GLU A 119 -3.29 -4.12 18.61
CA GLU A 119 -1.89 -4.55 18.44
C GLU A 119 -1.78 -5.93 17.78
N LEU A 120 -2.69 -6.84 18.10
CA LEU A 120 -2.77 -8.16 17.45
C LEU A 120 -2.99 -8.01 15.94
N TYR A 121 -3.95 -7.17 15.53
CA TYR A 121 -4.23 -6.90 14.11
C TYR A 121 -3.08 -6.18 13.43
N LEU A 122 -2.53 -5.14 14.08
CA LEU A 122 -1.39 -4.38 13.57
C LEU A 122 -0.20 -5.30 13.27
N SER A 123 0.15 -6.16 14.21
CA SER A 123 1.26 -7.09 14.07
C SER A 123 1.02 -8.19 13.02
N ALA A 124 -0.21 -8.71 12.92
CA ALA A 124 -0.58 -9.65 11.87
C ALA A 124 -0.45 -9.03 10.47
N PHE A 125 -0.95 -7.81 10.30
CA PHE A 125 -0.89 -7.12 9.01
C PHE A 125 0.54 -6.70 8.64
N ALA A 126 1.33 -6.24 9.61
CA ALA A 126 2.75 -5.96 9.39
C ALA A 126 3.52 -7.22 8.96
N ALA A 127 3.28 -8.36 9.62
CA ALA A 127 3.92 -9.64 9.30
C ALA A 127 3.53 -10.16 7.91
N MET A 128 2.27 -10.01 7.52
CA MET A 128 1.73 -10.42 6.21
C MET A 128 1.91 -9.36 5.12
N LYS A 129 2.52 -8.21 5.43
CA LYS A 129 2.70 -7.07 4.51
C LYS A 129 1.38 -6.55 3.94
N ILE A 130 0.29 -6.61 4.72
CA ILE A 130 -1.00 -6.05 4.36
C ILE A 130 -0.92 -4.55 4.61
N PRO A 131 -1.10 -3.69 3.59
CA PRO A 131 -0.96 -2.25 3.76
C PRO A 131 -2.10 -1.67 4.59
N LEU A 132 -1.77 -0.69 5.44
CA LEU A 132 -2.70 0.02 6.29
C LEU A 132 -2.89 1.45 5.78
N TYR A 133 -3.91 1.66 4.97
CA TYR A 133 -4.28 2.97 4.47
C TYR A 133 -5.26 3.67 5.39
N ASP A 134 -5.18 5.01 5.47
CA ASP A 134 -6.23 5.81 6.08
C ASP A 134 -7.35 6.07 5.07
N ALA A 135 -8.48 5.39 5.24
CA ALA A 135 -9.64 5.57 4.36
C ALA A 135 -10.35 6.92 4.57
N THR A 136 -10.03 7.68 5.61
CA THR A 136 -10.67 8.98 5.89
C THR A 136 -10.01 10.13 5.13
N LEU A 137 -8.76 9.94 4.69
CA LEU A 137 -7.92 10.95 4.05
C LEU A 137 -7.46 10.47 2.67
N TYR A 138 -8.36 10.31 1.71
CA TYR A 138 -8.08 9.78 0.36
C TYR A 138 -7.53 8.33 0.33
N GLY A 139 -7.44 7.66 1.50
CA GLY A 139 -7.17 6.25 1.64
C GLY A 139 -5.74 5.77 1.40
N LEU A 140 -4.79 6.67 1.21
CA LEU A 140 -3.40 6.32 0.93
C LEU A 140 -2.42 6.71 2.04
N ASP A 141 -2.91 7.26 3.14
CA ASP A 141 -2.06 7.53 4.28
C ASP A 141 -1.67 6.22 4.95
N TRP A 142 -0.36 6.03 5.09
CA TRP A 142 0.17 4.97 5.90
C TRP A 142 -0.04 5.32 7.37
N LEU A 143 -1.01 4.66 8.01
CA LEU A 143 -1.27 4.77 9.43
C LEU A 143 -1.10 3.41 10.11
N PRO A 144 0.13 3.03 10.48
CA PRO A 144 0.42 1.78 11.17
C PRO A 144 0.11 1.91 12.65
N ASP A 145 -1.13 2.23 12.99
CA ASP A 145 -1.63 2.26 14.35
C ASP A 145 -2.70 1.17 14.59
N SER A 146 -2.92 0.85 15.85
CA SER A 146 -3.77 -0.24 16.27
C SER A 146 -5.26 -0.01 15.99
N GLU A 147 -5.74 1.23 16.02
CA GLU A 147 -7.13 1.55 15.69
C GLU A 147 -7.37 1.38 14.19
N ASN A 148 -6.44 1.86 13.36
CA ASN A 148 -6.52 1.71 11.92
C ASN A 148 -6.42 0.23 11.49
N ALA A 149 -5.52 -0.54 12.12
CA ALA A 149 -5.41 -1.97 11.86
C ALA A 149 -6.71 -2.72 12.15
N LEU A 150 -7.36 -2.41 13.28
CA LEU A 150 -8.65 -3.01 13.61
C LEU A 150 -9.75 -2.59 12.62
N ARG A 151 -9.77 -1.32 12.19
CA ARG A 151 -10.72 -0.81 11.19
C ARG A 151 -10.58 -1.57 9.87
N VAL A 152 -9.35 -1.78 9.39
CA VAL A 152 -9.09 -2.60 8.19
C VAL A 152 -9.51 -4.05 8.41
N GLY A 153 -9.25 -4.62 9.59
CA GLY A 153 -9.68 -5.97 9.96
C GLY A 153 -11.21 -6.13 9.93
N LYS A 154 -11.97 -5.13 10.41
CA LYS A 154 -13.42 -5.08 10.32
C LYS A 154 -13.89 -5.03 8.86
N ALA A 155 -13.28 -4.19 8.03
CA ALA A 155 -13.58 -4.10 6.61
C ALA A 155 -13.37 -5.44 5.86
N PHE A 156 -12.41 -6.24 6.29
CA PHE A 156 -12.22 -7.61 5.80
C PHE A 156 -13.19 -8.65 6.40
N GLY A 157 -14.05 -8.25 7.33
CA GLY A 157 -14.92 -9.18 8.08
C GLY A 157 -14.15 -10.14 9.00
N LEU A 158 -12.96 -9.73 9.47
CA LEU A 158 -12.15 -10.51 10.41
C LEU A 158 -12.53 -10.24 11.88
N CYS A 159 -13.30 -9.21 12.12
CA CYS A 159 -13.73 -8.78 13.44
C CYS A 159 -15.15 -8.23 13.42
N ALA A 160 -15.90 -8.47 14.47
CA ALA A 160 -17.22 -7.88 14.62
C ALA A 160 -17.13 -6.36 14.88
N GLU A 161 -18.11 -5.60 14.35
CA GLU A 161 -18.12 -4.13 14.41
C GLU A 161 -18.09 -3.55 15.83
N ASN A 162 -18.69 -4.24 16.80
CA ASN A 162 -18.77 -3.81 18.18
C ASN A 162 -17.48 -4.01 19.00
N LYS A 163 -16.43 -4.58 18.42
CA LYS A 163 -15.16 -4.81 19.10
C LYS A 163 -14.26 -3.57 19.06
N THR A 164 -13.46 -3.37 20.10
CA THR A 164 -12.54 -2.22 20.24
C THR A 164 -11.07 -2.66 20.20
N ALA A 165 -10.18 -1.74 19.86
CA ALA A 165 -8.74 -2.02 19.76
C ALA A 165 -8.10 -2.26 21.14
N ALA A 166 -8.62 -1.63 22.20
CA ALA A 166 -8.08 -1.75 23.55
C ALA A 166 -8.46 -3.06 24.27
N GLU A 167 -9.45 -3.81 23.76
CA GLU A 167 -9.85 -5.08 24.38
C GLU A 167 -8.77 -6.14 24.27
N LEU A 168 -8.55 -6.87 25.38
CA LEU A 168 -7.68 -8.04 25.37
C LEU A 168 -8.30 -9.20 24.61
N VAL A 169 -7.51 -9.89 23.79
CA VAL A 169 -7.97 -10.99 22.94
C VAL A 169 -7.71 -12.35 23.56
N THR A 170 -8.59 -13.31 23.22
CA THR A 170 -8.41 -14.70 23.62
C THR A 170 -7.49 -15.43 22.66
N ARG A 171 -7.00 -16.60 23.08
CA ARG A 171 -6.20 -17.48 22.24
C ARG A 171 -6.98 -17.98 21.02
N ALA A 172 -8.30 -18.22 21.19
CA ALA A 172 -9.17 -18.59 20.08
C ALA A 172 -9.31 -17.45 19.03
N GLU A 173 -9.51 -16.21 19.48
CA GLU A 173 -9.58 -15.05 18.58
C GLU A 173 -8.24 -14.84 17.82
N ALA A 174 -7.11 -15.02 18.49
CA ALA A 174 -5.79 -14.93 17.86
C ALA A 174 -5.57 -16.03 16.81
N ALA A 175 -6.00 -17.28 17.10
CA ALA A 175 -5.93 -18.36 16.15
C ALA A 175 -6.82 -18.11 14.91
N GLN A 176 -8.04 -17.60 15.10
CA GLN A 176 -8.93 -17.24 13.98
C GLN A 176 -8.34 -16.16 13.10
N LEU A 177 -7.75 -15.10 13.69
CA LEU A 177 -7.10 -14.05 12.91
C LEU A 177 -5.91 -14.60 12.12
N LEU A 178 -5.02 -15.34 12.77
CA LEU A 178 -3.82 -15.87 12.11
C LEU A 178 -4.17 -16.83 10.98
N HIS A 179 -5.12 -17.75 11.20
CA HIS A 179 -5.61 -18.62 10.15
C HIS A 179 -6.18 -17.83 8.96
N ALA A 180 -7.01 -16.82 9.23
CA ALA A 180 -7.62 -16.01 8.18
C ALA A 180 -6.57 -15.24 7.35
N VAL A 181 -5.57 -14.64 7.97
CA VAL A 181 -4.52 -13.89 7.24
C VAL A 181 -3.55 -14.79 6.48
N LEU A 182 -3.43 -16.07 6.87
CA LEU A 182 -2.61 -17.06 6.15
C LEU A 182 -3.34 -17.69 4.96
N THR A 183 -4.67 -17.81 5.03
CA THR A 183 -5.43 -18.60 4.04
C THR A 183 -6.31 -17.77 3.12
N ARG A 184 -6.68 -16.55 3.51
CA ARG A 184 -7.53 -15.66 2.71
C ARG A 184 -6.70 -14.68 1.90
N ASN A 185 -7.13 -14.39 0.68
CA ASN A 185 -6.58 -13.29 -0.10
C ASN A 185 -7.17 -11.97 0.43
N LEU A 186 -6.40 -11.28 1.26
CA LEU A 186 -6.77 -10.00 1.86
C LEU A 186 -6.16 -8.87 1.04
N THR A 187 -6.74 -8.58 -0.10
CA THR A 187 -6.30 -7.48 -0.95
C THR A 187 -6.96 -6.19 -0.47
N VAL A 188 -6.15 -5.25 0.01
CA VAL A 188 -6.60 -3.88 0.25
C VAL A 188 -6.68 -3.19 -1.10
N THR A 189 -7.90 -2.87 -1.53
CA THR A 189 -8.08 -1.97 -2.68
C THR A 189 -7.79 -0.56 -2.20
N PRO A 190 -6.79 0.13 -2.75
CA PRO A 190 -6.61 1.55 -2.48
C PRO A 190 -7.91 2.28 -2.86
N PRO A 191 -8.30 3.35 -2.15
CA PRO A 191 -9.40 4.16 -2.60
C PRO A 191 -9.08 4.78 -3.96
N ASP A 192 -10.12 5.19 -4.67
CA ASP A 192 -10.04 5.84 -5.98
C ASP A 192 -9.04 6.98 -5.96
N THR A 193 -7.89 6.76 -6.55
CA THR A 193 -6.87 7.78 -6.73
C THR A 193 -6.89 8.29 -8.15
N PRO A 194 -6.59 9.57 -8.38
CA PRO A 194 -6.59 10.12 -9.74
C PRO A 194 -5.55 9.46 -10.65
N VAL A 195 -4.55 8.79 -10.08
CA VAL A 195 -3.48 8.08 -10.79
C VAL A 195 -3.11 6.79 -10.06
N THR A 196 -2.47 5.85 -10.75
CA THR A 196 -1.81 4.70 -10.10
C THR A 196 -0.66 5.21 -9.23
N ILE A 197 -0.66 4.86 -7.94
CA ILE A 197 0.31 5.37 -6.96
C ILE A 197 1.02 4.24 -6.21
N GLU A 198 2.33 4.39 -6.01
CA GLU A 198 3.14 3.58 -5.10
C GLU A 198 3.72 4.47 -4.00
N ASN A 199 3.40 4.23 -2.75
CA ASN A 199 4.00 4.94 -1.62
C ASN A 199 5.05 4.06 -0.93
N ARG A 200 6.33 4.34 -1.20
CA ARG A 200 7.47 3.60 -0.64
C ARG A 200 8.07 4.25 0.60
N MET A 201 7.68 5.49 0.90
CA MET A 201 8.20 6.23 2.07
C MET A 201 7.45 5.91 3.36
N GLN A 202 6.32 5.18 3.29
CA GLN A 202 5.44 4.92 4.44
C GLN A 202 5.04 6.21 5.19
N CYS A 203 4.84 7.28 4.43
CA CYS A 203 4.37 8.58 4.94
C CYS A 203 2.97 8.89 4.40
N SER A 204 2.35 9.96 4.93
CA SER A 204 1.08 10.45 4.38
C SER A 204 1.22 10.80 2.90
N ALA A 205 0.38 10.22 2.04
CA ALA A 205 0.30 10.54 0.62
C ALA A 205 -0.60 11.75 0.33
N ASN A 206 -1.35 12.23 1.30
CA ASN A 206 -2.36 13.28 1.10
C ASN A 206 -1.81 14.55 0.46
N LYS A 207 -0.68 15.05 0.97
CA LYS A 207 -0.06 16.26 0.42
C LYS A 207 0.33 16.11 -1.05
N PHE A 208 0.73 14.90 -1.46
CA PHE A 208 1.06 14.58 -2.84
C PHE A 208 -0.20 14.50 -3.71
N LEU A 209 -1.24 13.83 -3.23
CA LEU A 209 -2.52 13.71 -3.94
C LEU A 209 -3.23 15.05 -4.10
N LEU A 210 -3.10 15.97 -3.13
CA LEU A 210 -3.61 17.32 -3.27
C LEU A 210 -2.96 18.06 -4.45
N GLU A 211 -1.67 17.85 -4.69
CA GLU A 211 -0.99 18.41 -5.85
C GLU A 211 -1.39 17.70 -7.15
N VAL A 212 -1.45 16.36 -7.17
CA VAL A 212 -1.91 15.57 -8.33
C VAL A 212 -3.31 16.02 -8.79
N ARG A 213 -4.22 16.33 -7.87
CA ARG A 213 -5.59 16.78 -8.20
C ARG A 213 -5.65 18.16 -8.88
N LYS A 214 -4.57 18.93 -8.87
CA LYS A 214 -4.48 20.20 -9.60
C LYS A 214 -4.11 20.00 -11.08
N VAL A 215 -3.60 18.83 -11.44
CA VAL A 215 -3.27 18.49 -12.82
C VAL A 215 -4.56 18.33 -13.62
N PRO A 216 -4.67 18.92 -14.82
CA PRO A 216 -5.85 18.80 -15.67
C PRO A 216 -6.22 17.34 -15.97
N GLN A 217 -7.53 17.04 -15.93
CA GLN A 217 -8.03 15.67 -16.06
C GLN A 217 -7.56 14.95 -17.34
N PRO A 218 -7.51 15.57 -18.54
CA PRO A 218 -7.01 14.88 -19.73
C PRO A 218 -5.56 14.40 -19.60
N ILE A 219 -4.73 15.11 -18.84
CA ILE A 219 -3.34 14.70 -18.59
C ILE A 219 -3.31 13.49 -17.63
N LEU A 220 -4.16 13.49 -16.59
CA LEU A 220 -4.29 12.34 -15.68
C LEU A 220 -4.84 11.10 -16.40
N ASP A 221 -5.80 11.29 -17.30
CA ASP A 221 -6.35 10.21 -18.11
C ASP A 221 -5.26 9.62 -19.01
N ALA A 222 -4.50 10.46 -19.72
CA ALA A 222 -3.37 10.02 -20.53
C ALA A 222 -2.26 9.33 -19.70
N PHE A 223 -2.01 9.81 -18.48
CA PHE A 223 -1.06 9.19 -17.55
C PHE A 223 -1.46 7.75 -17.23
N ASN A 224 -2.72 7.54 -16.89
CA ASN A 224 -3.27 6.23 -16.57
C ASN A 224 -3.34 5.31 -17.81
N GLU A 225 -3.81 5.81 -18.95
CA GLU A 225 -3.95 5.06 -20.20
C GLU A 225 -2.59 4.59 -20.74
N ASN A 226 -1.54 5.38 -20.56
CA ASN A 226 -0.18 5.01 -20.95
C ASN A 226 0.54 4.16 -19.89
N GLY A 227 -0.13 3.73 -18.83
CA GLY A 227 0.40 2.82 -17.81
C GLY A 227 1.48 3.43 -16.91
N TRP A 228 1.45 4.75 -16.72
CA TRP A 228 2.37 5.44 -15.82
C TRP A 228 2.02 5.23 -14.35
N THR A 229 3.04 5.32 -13.49
CA THR A 229 2.89 5.20 -12.04
C THR A 229 3.53 6.40 -11.34
N TYR A 230 2.80 6.97 -10.40
CA TYR A 230 3.29 8.03 -9.52
C TYR A 230 3.88 7.40 -8.24
N VAL A 231 5.17 7.60 -7.99
CA VAL A 231 5.92 6.89 -6.94
C VAL A 231 6.44 7.89 -5.90
N ILE A 232 6.02 7.74 -4.66
CA ILE A 232 6.55 8.49 -3.53
C ILE A 232 7.74 7.72 -2.97
N ASP A 233 8.98 8.15 -3.30
CA ASP A 233 10.23 7.43 -2.97
C ASP A 233 11.41 8.38 -2.74
N GLY A 234 11.69 8.67 -1.48
CA GLY A 234 12.81 9.53 -1.09
C GLY A 234 14.19 8.87 -1.30
N ASN A 235 14.27 7.54 -1.28
CA ASN A 235 15.53 6.85 -1.53
C ASN A 235 15.93 6.94 -3.01
N TYR A 236 14.95 6.80 -3.92
CA TYR A 236 15.21 6.93 -5.34
C TYR A 236 15.74 8.32 -5.69
N THR A 237 15.02 9.38 -5.28
CA THR A 237 15.42 10.76 -5.57
C THR A 237 16.75 11.14 -4.94
N ALA A 238 17.01 10.71 -3.70
CA ALA A 238 18.30 10.94 -3.04
C ALA A 238 19.46 10.27 -3.76
N ASN A 239 19.31 9.02 -4.20
CA ASN A 239 20.32 8.30 -4.97
C ASN A 239 20.58 8.95 -6.33
N LEU A 240 19.52 9.36 -7.02
CA LEU A 240 19.63 10.07 -8.29
C LEU A 240 20.34 11.41 -8.10
N GLY A 241 19.94 12.19 -7.08
CA GLY A 241 20.59 13.45 -6.74
C GLY A 241 22.07 13.31 -6.43
N GLN A 242 22.46 12.24 -5.71
CA GLN A 242 23.87 11.93 -5.44
C GLN A 242 24.64 11.62 -6.73
N GLN A 243 24.06 10.88 -7.67
CA GLN A 243 24.68 10.55 -8.95
C GLN A 243 24.89 11.79 -9.83
N LEU A 244 23.91 12.71 -9.82
CA LEU A 244 23.94 13.93 -10.63
C LEU A 244 24.64 15.11 -9.95
N GLY A 245 24.95 15.00 -8.65
CA GLY A 245 25.55 16.09 -7.87
C GLY A 245 24.59 17.25 -7.59
N VAL A 246 23.28 16.99 -7.53
CA VAL A 246 22.23 17.99 -7.30
C VAL A 246 21.27 17.55 -6.21
N ASN A 247 20.48 18.49 -5.66
CA ASN A 247 19.36 18.13 -4.80
C ASN A 247 18.17 17.73 -5.68
N CYS A 248 17.86 16.44 -5.74
CA CYS A 248 16.77 15.91 -6.53
C CYS A 248 15.58 15.57 -5.60
N ILE A 249 14.44 16.23 -5.80
CA ILE A 249 13.21 16.02 -5.05
C ILE A 249 12.07 15.41 -5.91
N GLY A 250 12.28 15.35 -7.22
CA GLY A 250 11.40 14.73 -8.21
C GLY A 250 12.20 14.27 -9.41
N ALA A 251 11.65 13.32 -10.18
CA ALA A 251 12.21 12.86 -11.45
C ALA A 251 11.15 12.18 -12.31
N THR A 252 11.01 12.60 -13.55
CA THR A 252 10.19 11.94 -14.57
C THR A 252 11.06 11.00 -15.38
N VAL A 253 10.82 9.68 -15.23
CA VAL A 253 11.64 8.62 -15.84
C VAL A 253 10.86 7.94 -16.96
N PHE A 254 11.05 8.43 -18.18
CA PHE A 254 10.32 7.98 -19.38
C PHE A 254 10.55 6.49 -19.69
N SER A 255 11.76 5.99 -19.48
CA SER A 255 12.10 4.57 -19.72
C SER A 255 11.37 3.59 -18.79
N GLU A 256 10.84 4.07 -17.69
CA GLU A 256 10.12 3.27 -16.69
C GLU A 256 8.62 3.58 -16.63
N ASN A 257 8.15 4.61 -17.33
CA ASN A 257 6.81 5.21 -17.20
C ASN A 257 6.51 5.56 -15.73
N ARG A 258 7.42 6.30 -15.08
CA ARG A 258 7.30 6.65 -13.66
C ARG A 258 7.65 8.09 -13.39
N ILE A 259 6.87 8.70 -12.50
CA ILE A 259 7.22 9.94 -11.82
C ILE A 259 7.60 9.58 -10.39
N TYR A 260 8.83 9.89 -9.99
CA TYR A 260 9.31 9.73 -8.63
C TYR A 260 9.33 11.08 -7.91
N VAL A 261 8.85 11.10 -6.67
CA VAL A 261 8.86 12.32 -5.83
C VAL A 261 9.20 11.99 -4.37
N SER A 262 9.97 12.84 -3.73
CA SER A 262 10.20 12.82 -2.27
C SER A 262 9.46 13.96 -1.55
N GLU A 263 9.16 15.03 -2.27
CA GLU A 263 8.42 16.18 -1.77
C GLU A 263 7.25 16.51 -2.67
N SER A 264 6.11 16.84 -2.06
CA SER A 264 4.88 17.14 -2.83
C SER A 264 5.01 18.36 -3.73
N GLY A 265 5.93 19.29 -3.40
CA GLY A 265 6.19 20.47 -4.21
C GLY A 265 6.75 20.19 -5.61
N ALA A 266 7.38 19.01 -5.81
CA ALA A 266 7.86 18.61 -7.13
C ALA A 266 6.75 18.07 -8.06
N THR A 267 5.60 17.68 -7.50
CA THR A 267 4.55 16.95 -8.23
C THR A 267 4.13 17.63 -9.52
N LEU A 268 3.77 18.91 -9.47
CA LEU A 268 3.27 19.62 -10.66
C LEU A 268 4.37 19.82 -11.70
N HIS A 269 5.61 20.04 -11.27
CA HIS A 269 6.76 20.15 -12.14
C HIS A 269 7.00 18.84 -12.91
N GLU A 270 6.99 17.70 -12.23
CA GLU A 270 7.17 16.40 -12.87
C GLU A 270 6.02 16.05 -13.84
N PHE A 271 4.79 16.43 -13.51
CA PHE A 271 3.68 16.33 -14.48
C PHE A 271 3.85 17.28 -15.66
N GLY A 272 4.57 18.39 -15.51
CA GLY A 272 4.95 19.27 -16.60
C GLY A 272 5.83 18.58 -17.62
N HIS A 273 6.86 17.85 -17.18
CA HIS A 273 7.69 17.02 -18.07
C HIS A 273 6.88 15.93 -18.77
N PHE A 274 5.98 15.26 -18.03
CA PHE A 274 5.10 14.28 -18.64
C PHE A 274 4.21 14.90 -19.73
N TYR A 275 3.62 16.07 -19.45
CA TYR A 275 2.76 16.76 -20.40
C TYR A 275 3.53 17.25 -21.63
N ASP A 276 4.74 17.78 -21.46
CA ASP A 276 5.63 18.15 -22.56
C ASP A 276 5.90 16.97 -23.50
N SER A 277 6.12 15.78 -22.92
CA SER A 277 6.28 14.56 -23.72
C SER A 277 5.03 14.15 -24.48
N LEU A 278 3.83 14.38 -23.95
CA LEU A 278 2.57 14.12 -24.64
C LEU A 278 2.40 15.08 -25.83
N LEU A 279 2.91 16.31 -25.74
CA LEU A 279 2.92 17.29 -26.81
C LEU A 279 4.01 16.98 -27.86
N GLY A 280 4.91 16.02 -27.59
CA GLY A 280 5.99 15.62 -28.50
C GLY A 280 7.19 16.59 -28.49
N PHE A 281 7.41 17.33 -27.42
CA PHE A 281 8.50 18.31 -27.26
C PHE A 281 8.56 19.30 -28.44
N PRO A 282 7.53 20.15 -28.63
CA PRO A 282 7.45 21.03 -29.77
C PRO A 282 8.61 22.06 -29.82
N GLU A 283 9.14 22.38 -31.00
CA GLU A 283 10.14 23.42 -31.22
C GLU A 283 9.69 24.80 -30.68
N GLU A 284 8.39 25.01 -30.56
CA GLU A 284 7.81 26.21 -29.95
C GLU A 284 8.23 26.38 -28.48
N HIS A 285 8.46 25.30 -27.74
CA HIS A 285 8.94 25.38 -26.35
C HIS A 285 10.39 25.93 -26.30
N ASP A 286 11.25 25.52 -27.24
CA ASP A 286 12.61 26.07 -27.36
C ASP A 286 12.56 27.56 -27.72
N ARG A 287 11.70 27.94 -28.65
CA ARG A 287 11.51 29.36 -29.04
C ARG A 287 11.05 30.21 -27.87
N LEU A 288 10.06 29.78 -27.12
CA LEU A 288 9.53 30.49 -25.95
C LEU A 288 10.58 30.60 -24.84
N TYR A 289 11.34 29.56 -24.61
CA TYR A 289 12.46 29.54 -23.66
C TYR A 289 13.52 30.56 -24.04
N GLU A 290 14.02 30.53 -25.27
CA GLU A 290 15.04 31.49 -25.76
C GLU A 290 14.57 32.94 -25.66
N LEU A 291 13.29 33.17 -25.88
CA LEU A 291 12.71 34.51 -25.89
C LEU A 291 12.52 35.07 -24.48
N GLU A 292 12.01 34.27 -23.54
CA GLU A 292 11.43 34.84 -22.31
C GLU A 292 12.01 34.25 -21.00
N ALA A 293 12.72 33.11 -21.02
CA ALA A 293 13.16 32.46 -19.79
C ALA A 293 14.06 33.38 -18.92
N ALA A 294 14.87 34.21 -19.52
CA ALA A 294 15.74 35.15 -18.80
C ALA A 294 14.94 36.14 -17.92
N ASN A 295 13.75 36.51 -18.36
CA ASN A 295 12.87 37.47 -17.66
C ASN A 295 11.89 36.78 -16.69
N ALA A 296 11.77 35.45 -16.77
CA ALA A 296 10.81 34.71 -15.96
C ALA A 296 11.15 34.78 -14.45
N PRO A 297 10.17 34.95 -13.56
CA PRO A 297 10.36 34.98 -12.12
C PRO A 297 10.51 33.59 -11.54
N MET A 298 11.47 32.82 -12.08
CA MET A 298 11.73 31.41 -11.81
C MET A 298 13.14 31.20 -11.27
N SER A 299 13.37 29.98 -10.70
CA SER A 299 14.70 29.58 -10.24
C SER A 299 15.69 29.42 -11.40
N GLU A 300 16.99 29.46 -11.11
CA GLU A 300 18.03 29.20 -12.12
C GLU A 300 17.93 27.79 -12.70
N HIS A 301 17.47 26.83 -11.90
CA HIS A 301 17.20 25.47 -12.38
C HIS A 301 16.09 25.46 -13.45
N ALA A 302 14.98 26.12 -13.17
CA ALA A 302 13.87 26.22 -14.12
C ALA A 302 14.26 26.95 -15.43
N LYS A 303 15.34 27.77 -15.41
CA LYS A 303 15.89 28.46 -16.57
C LYS A 303 17.03 27.70 -17.26
N SER A 304 17.36 26.49 -16.83
CA SER A 304 18.52 25.76 -17.34
C SER A 304 18.30 25.12 -18.71
N SER A 305 17.05 24.88 -19.09
CA SER A 305 16.67 24.34 -20.39
C SER A 305 15.20 24.65 -20.72
N SER A 306 14.80 24.47 -21.98
CA SER A 306 13.41 24.60 -22.41
C SER A 306 12.49 23.59 -21.69
N LEU A 307 12.99 22.39 -21.43
CA LEU A 307 12.24 21.33 -20.72
C LEU A 307 11.91 21.75 -19.27
N GLU A 308 12.92 22.25 -18.54
CA GLU A 308 12.76 22.74 -17.17
C GLU A 308 11.87 23.98 -17.11
N TYR A 309 12.05 24.88 -18.08
CA TYR A 309 11.24 26.09 -18.18
C TYR A 309 9.75 25.77 -18.41
N PHE A 310 9.45 24.86 -19.34
CA PHE A 310 8.09 24.43 -19.60
C PHE A 310 7.47 23.74 -18.40
N ALA A 311 8.21 22.82 -17.76
CA ALA A 311 7.74 22.09 -16.59
C ALA A 311 7.41 23.01 -15.41
N GLU A 312 8.28 23.98 -15.14
CA GLU A 312 8.06 24.95 -14.06
C GLU A 312 6.90 25.91 -14.39
N PHE A 313 6.76 26.32 -15.66
CA PHE A 313 5.63 27.15 -16.09
C PHE A 313 4.31 26.40 -15.92
N PHE A 314 4.27 25.13 -16.30
CA PHE A 314 3.13 24.25 -16.07
C PHE A 314 2.80 24.13 -14.58
N ALA A 315 3.82 23.96 -13.73
CA ALA A 315 3.62 23.89 -12.28
C ALA A 315 2.97 25.15 -11.72
N TYR A 316 3.45 26.32 -12.12
CA TYR A 316 2.85 27.59 -11.70
C TYR A 316 1.43 27.76 -12.23
N TRP A 317 1.18 27.36 -13.46
CA TRP A 317 -0.17 27.39 -14.06
C TRP A 317 -1.15 26.54 -13.27
N CYS A 318 -0.83 25.29 -13.03
CA CYS A 318 -1.67 24.36 -12.29
C CYS A 318 -1.82 24.71 -10.80
N SER A 319 -0.83 25.39 -10.21
CA SER A 319 -0.92 25.85 -8.82
C SER A 319 -2.06 26.83 -8.59
N GLY A 320 -2.45 27.58 -9.63
CA GLY A 320 -3.50 28.60 -9.59
C GLY A 320 -3.15 29.82 -8.74
N ASN A 321 -1.86 30.05 -8.43
CA ASN A 321 -1.43 31.20 -7.66
C ASN A 321 -1.55 32.47 -8.47
N THR A 322 -2.59 33.26 -8.20
CA THR A 322 -2.93 34.49 -8.95
C THR A 322 -1.79 35.49 -9.01
N ARG A 323 -1.00 35.65 -7.93
CA ARG A 323 0.12 36.58 -7.90
C ARG A 323 1.23 36.14 -8.88
N THR A 324 1.56 34.85 -8.86
CA THR A 324 2.57 34.26 -9.77
C THR A 324 2.10 34.39 -11.21
N LEU A 325 0.86 34.02 -11.50
CA LEU A 325 0.28 34.11 -12.85
C LEU A 325 0.24 35.54 -13.39
N THR A 326 -0.02 36.51 -12.52
CA THR A 326 0.03 37.94 -12.93
C THR A 326 1.45 38.37 -13.33
N LEU A 327 2.46 37.93 -12.56
CA LEU A 327 3.87 38.25 -12.88
C LEU A 327 4.31 37.52 -14.18
N LEU A 328 3.92 36.27 -14.38
CA LEU A 328 4.21 35.54 -15.61
C LEU A 328 3.57 36.20 -16.83
N LYS A 329 2.34 36.67 -16.72
CA LYS A 329 1.66 37.38 -17.80
C LYS A 329 2.38 38.70 -18.17
N GLU A 330 2.95 39.38 -17.18
CA GLU A 330 3.68 40.65 -17.38
C GLU A 330 5.08 40.39 -17.97
N LEU A 331 5.81 39.39 -17.45
CA LEU A 331 7.23 39.18 -17.74
C LEU A 331 7.49 38.18 -18.87
N THR A 332 6.54 37.30 -19.15
CA THR A 332 6.61 36.23 -20.14
C THR A 332 5.29 36.09 -20.91
N PRO A 333 4.87 37.16 -21.64
CA PRO A 333 3.54 37.23 -22.22
C PRO A 333 3.29 36.21 -23.35
N GLU A 334 4.30 35.82 -24.14
CA GLU A 334 4.12 34.83 -25.18
C GLU A 334 3.97 33.41 -24.62
N THR A 335 4.78 33.05 -23.65
CA THR A 335 4.63 31.76 -22.93
C THR A 335 3.29 31.74 -22.18
N TYR A 336 2.89 32.84 -21.55
CA TYR A 336 1.58 32.92 -20.90
C TYR A 336 0.44 32.72 -21.89
N ALA A 337 0.47 33.34 -23.06
CA ALA A 337 -0.53 33.20 -24.11
C ALA A 337 -0.57 31.74 -24.65
N TYR A 338 0.59 31.10 -24.75
CA TYR A 338 0.68 29.68 -25.12
C TYR A 338 -0.05 28.79 -24.11
N PHE A 339 0.20 28.98 -22.81
CA PHE A 339 -0.51 28.23 -21.75
C PHE A 339 -2.00 28.58 -21.66
N GLU A 340 -2.38 29.84 -21.96
CA GLU A 340 -3.79 30.24 -22.06
C GLU A 340 -4.50 29.48 -23.20
N ALA A 341 -3.82 29.29 -24.34
CA ALA A 341 -4.32 28.49 -25.45
C ALA A 341 -4.43 26.98 -25.10
N LEU A 342 -3.44 26.41 -24.40
CA LEU A 342 -3.51 25.03 -23.89
C LEU A 342 -4.68 24.87 -22.92
N SER A 343 -4.85 25.80 -21.99
CA SER A 343 -5.93 25.78 -21.01
C SER A 343 -7.31 25.92 -21.65
N SER A 344 -7.44 26.74 -22.71
CA SER A 344 -8.71 26.95 -23.42
C SER A 344 -9.25 25.67 -24.09
N ARG A 345 -8.36 24.74 -24.44
CA ARG A 345 -8.70 23.40 -24.94
C ARG A 345 -8.60 22.31 -23.85
N ASN A 346 -8.61 22.72 -22.60
CA ASN A 346 -8.52 21.84 -21.43
C ASN A 346 -7.30 20.92 -21.47
N PHE A 347 -6.15 21.41 -21.96
CA PHE A 347 -4.89 20.65 -22.07
C PHE A 347 -4.99 19.36 -22.89
N SER A 348 -5.98 19.25 -23.79
CA SER A 348 -6.05 18.09 -24.70
C SER A 348 -4.85 18.06 -25.64
N VAL A 349 -4.45 16.84 -26.02
CA VAL A 349 -3.26 16.57 -26.85
C VAL A 349 -3.61 16.51 -28.35
N GLU A 350 -4.90 16.75 -28.69
CA GLU A 350 -5.42 16.77 -30.08
C GLU A 350 -5.25 18.15 -30.72
#